data_3fb05c5d9470d3336035c26d0f2c40b5
#
_entry.id   3fb05c5d9470d3336035c26d0f2c40b5
#
_cell.length_a   1.000
_cell.length_b   1.000
_cell.length_c   1.000
_cell.angle_alpha   90.00
_cell.angle_beta   90.00
_cell.angle_gamma   90.00
#
_symmetry.space_group_name_H-M   'P 1'
#
loop_
_entity.id
_entity.type
_entity.pdbx_description
1 polymer ?
#
loop_
_entity_poly.entity_id
_entity_poly.type
_entity_poly.pdbx_seq_one_letter_code
_entity_poly.pdbx_strand_id
1 'polypeptide(L)'
;MLKTWYHNTKTTTPPPSPITALAEFQPMGGVMIAYPLGIPVNLVSELSMITQVKVLVYPASDSNTVKTYFASNGVNMDNVGFWVVNHDSYWTRDYGPWFILDGNNEIGVVDFTYNRPSRPHDDAALEQVTSLMNMNRYEMPMVHTGGNYMVDGYGTAASTTLMITENPN
;
A
#
# COMPACT_ATOMS: atom_id res chain seq x y z
N MET A 1 -14.49 16.27 18.90
CA MET A 1 -15.27 15.88 17.70
C MET A 1 -14.45 14.90 16.83
N LEU A 2 -13.88 13.84 17.43
CA LEU A 2 -13.01 12.84 16.77
C LEU A 2 -13.61 11.42 16.77
N LYS A 3 -14.84 11.22 17.24
CA LYS A 3 -15.35 9.89 17.62
C LYS A 3 -16.31 9.21 16.65
N THR A 4 -16.73 9.83 15.55
CA THR A 4 -17.85 9.29 14.76
C THR A 4 -17.42 8.45 13.53
N TRP A 5 -16.19 8.50 13.11
CA TRP A 5 -15.72 7.76 11.94
C TRP A 5 -14.99 6.43 12.27
N TYR A 6 -14.70 6.20 13.56
CA TYR A 6 -14.13 4.93 14.04
C TYR A 6 -15.13 3.75 14.08
N HIS A 7 -16.41 3.98 13.78
CA HIS A 7 -17.45 2.95 13.92
C HIS A 7 -17.61 2.04 12.70
N ASN A 8 -16.92 2.30 11.59
CA ASN A 8 -16.92 1.45 10.40
C ASN A 8 -15.55 0.78 10.19
N THR A 9 -15.03 0.13 11.21
CA THR A 9 -13.82 -0.65 11.06
C THR A 9 -14.10 -1.88 10.19
N LYS A 10 -13.21 -2.11 9.25
CA LYS A 10 -13.21 -3.27 8.36
C LYS A 10 -13.10 -4.56 9.19
N THR A 11 -13.80 -5.61 8.82
CA THR A 11 -13.71 -6.91 9.49
C THR A 11 -13.88 -8.04 8.49
N THR A 12 -12.90 -8.90 8.39
CA THR A 12 -12.98 -10.17 7.66
C THR A 12 -12.59 -11.34 8.57
N THR A 13 -12.64 -12.55 8.03
CA THR A 13 -12.04 -13.71 8.69
C THR A 13 -10.54 -13.47 8.86
N PRO A 14 -9.98 -13.65 10.07
CA PRO A 14 -8.55 -13.53 10.29
C PRO A 14 -7.74 -14.48 9.40
N PRO A 15 -6.50 -14.12 9.04
CA PRO A 15 -5.63 -15.02 8.29
C PRO A 15 -5.33 -16.30 9.08
N PRO A 16 -5.11 -17.44 8.42
CA PRO A 16 -4.66 -18.68 9.07
C PRO A 16 -3.37 -18.47 9.86
N SER A 17 -3.30 -19.02 11.07
CA SER A 17 -2.09 -18.98 11.91
C SER A 17 -1.14 -20.15 11.61
N PRO A 18 0.20 -20.00 11.83
CA PRO A 18 0.87 -18.79 12.32
C PRO A 18 1.00 -17.70 11.26
N ILE A 19 1.11 -16.44 11.70
CA ILE A 19 1.25 -15.29 10.81
C ILE A 19 2.63 -14.68 11.01
N THR A 20 3.31 -14.36 9.90
CA THR A 20 4.57 -13.62 9.92
C THR A 20 4.42 -12.33 9.13
N ALA A 21 4.64 -11.19 9.75
CA ALA A 21 4.71 -9.92 9.05
C ALA A 21 6.00 -9.84 8.23
N LEU A 22 5.88 -9.50 6.95
CA LEU A 22 7.04 -9.42 6.06
C LEU A 22 7.73 -8.07 6.23
N ALA A 23 9.04 -8.11 6.49
CA ALA A 23 9.86 -6.91 6.63
C ALA A 23 10.28 -6.36 5.27
N GLU A 24 10.50 -5.05 5.20
CA GLU A 24 10.79 -4.34 3.96
C GLU A 24 12.15 -4.66 3.35
N PHE A 25 13.08 -5.19 4.14
CA PHE A 25 14.39 -5.63 3.64
C PHE A 25 14.38 -7.03 3.03
N GLN A 26 13.26 -7.76 3.13
CA GLN A 26 13.11 -9.07 2.50
C GLN A 26 12.99 -8.93 0.98
N PRO A 27 13.26 -9.99 0.21
CA PRO A 27 13.14 -9.96 -1.24
C PRO A 27 11.76 -9.46 -1.68
N MET A 28 11.72 -8.45 -2.55
CA MET A 28 10.48 -7.85 -3.04
C MET A 28 10.32 -8.05 -4.56
N GLY A 29 9.09 -8.19 -5.02
CA GLY A 29 8.77 -8.32 -6.44
C GLY A 29 8.69 -6.99 -7.21
N GLY A 30 8.73 -5.86 -6.50
CA GLY A 30 8.65 -4.54 -7.11
C GLY A 30 8.29 -3.45 -6.12
N VAL A 31 8.12 -2.24 -6.64
CA VAL A 31 7.68 -1.06 -5.88
C VAL A 31 6.36 -0.53 -6.42
N MET A 32 5.53 0.00 -5.55
CA MET A 32 4.28 0.67 -5.91
C MET A 32 4.40 2.17 -5.62
N ILE A 33 4.08 2.96 -6.63
CA ILE A 33 4.04 4.43 -6.55
C ILE A 33 2.69 4.93 -7.09
N ALA A 34 2.35 6.18 -6.83
CA ALA A 34 1.16 6.80 -7.39
C ALA A 34 1.52 8.04 -8.24
N TYR A 35 0.71 8.33 -9.22
CA TYR A 35 0.80 9.55 -10.01
C TYR A 35 -0.41 10.46 -9.71
N PRO A 36 -0.20 11.78 -9.50
CA PRO A 36 1.07 12.54 -9.62
C PRO A 36 2.14 12.10 -8.61
N LEU A 37 3.42 12.13 -9.07
CA LEU A 37 4.55 11.64 -8.29
C LEU A 37 4.77 12.45 -7.00
N GLY A 38 4.99 11.77 -5.90
CA GLY A 38 5.51 12.32 -4.64
C GLY A 38 7.04 12.19 -4.51
N ILE A 39 7.70 11.62 -5.53
CA ILE A 39 9.16 11.40 -5.59
C ILE A 39 9.72 11.94 -6.91
N PRO A 40 11.02 12.25 -6.99
CA PRO A 40 11.64 12.66 -8.24
C PRO A 40 11.57 11.57 -9.31
N VAL A 41 11.31 11.96 -10.57
CA VAL A 41 11.24 11.01 -11.69
C VAL A 41 12.57 10.27 -11.92
N ASN A 42 13.70 10.88 -11.58
CA ASN A 42 15.01 10.22 -11.65
C ASN A 42 15.08 8.98 -10.75
N LEU A 43 14.45 9.03 -9.57
CA LEU A 43 14.36 7.84 -8.69
C LEU A 43 13.51 6.75 -9.34
N VAL A 44 12.43 7.12 -10.02
CA VAL A 44 11.61 6.14 -10.79
C VAL A 44 12.44 5.52 -11.92
N SER A 45 13.27 6.31 -12.61
CA SER A 45 14.19 5.81 -13.62
C SER A 45 15.15 4.76 -13.05
N GLU A 46 15.84 5.08 -11.95
CA GLU A 46 16.77 4.14 -11.29
C GLU A 46 16.06 2.86 -10.81
N LEU A 47 14.90 2.98 -10.17
CA LEU A 47 14.11 1.84 -9.73
C LEU A 47 13.72 0.93 -10.91
N SER A 48 13.32 1.53 -12.04
CA SER A 48 12.91 0.78 -13.24
C SER A 48 14.04 -0.03 -13.88
N MET A 49 15.31 0.28 -13.57
CA MET A 49 16.45 -0.49 -14.05
C MET A 49 16.67 -1.80 -13.29
N ILE A 50 16.15 -1.89 -12.06
CA ILE A 50 16.47 -3.01 -11.15
C ILE A 50 15.24 -3.79 -10.69
N THR A 51 14.03 -3.23 -10.79
CA THR A 51 12.81 -3.91 -10.32
C THR A 51 11.57 -3.47 -11.08
N GLN A 52 10.46 -4.17 -10.87
CA GLN A 52 9.15 -3.78 -11.39
C GLN A 52 8.63 -2.54 -10.65
N VAL A 53 8.10 -1.57 -11.40
CA VAL A 53 7.44 -0.37 -10.87
C VAL A 53 5.96 -0.41 -11.25
N LYS A 54 5.09 -0.50 -10.26
CA LYS A 54 3.63 -0.42 -10.43
C LYS A 54 3.16 0.99 -10.10
N VAL A 55 2.57 1.65 -11.08
CA VAL A 55 2.12 3.05 -10.97
C VAL A 55 0.60 3.09 -10.87
N LEU A 56 0.10 3.56 -9.74
CA LEU A 56 -1.32 3.86 -9.60
C LEU A 56 -1.64 5.12 -10.40
N VAL A 57 -2.64 5.04 -11.24
CA VAL A 57 -3.14 6.15 -12.06
C VAL A 57 -4.66 6.21 -12.00
N TYR A 58 -5.19 7.43 -12.00
CA TYR A 58 -6.63 7.67 -12.11
C TYR A 58 -6.90 9.10 -12.62
N PRO A 59 -7.78 9.25 -13.62
CA PRO A 59 -8.44 8.20 -14.40
C PRO A 59 -7.49 7.41 -15.32
N ALA A 60 -8.02 6.40 -16.02
CA ALA A 60 -7.23 5.54 -16.92
C ALA A 60 -6.51 6.31 -18.05
N SER A 61 -7.07 7.44 -18.49
CA SER A 61 -6.48 8.35 -19.49
C SER A 61 -5.09 8.85 -19.11
N ASP A 62 -4.82 8.97 -17.80
CA ASP A 62 -3.55 9.48 -17.30
C ASP A 62 -2.40 8.54 -17.60
N SER A 63 -2.67 7.24 -17.79
CA SER A 63 -1.64 6.26 -18.18
C SER A 63 -0.83 6.70 -19.39
N ASN A 64 -1.44 7.29 -20.41
CA ASN A 64 -0.73 7.74 -21.60
C ASN A 64 0.14 8.96 -21.35
N THR A 65 -0.35 9.89 -20.55
CA THR A 65 0.41 11.07 -20.12
C THR A 65 1.65 10.64 -19.33
N VAL A 66 1.47 9.72 -18.38
CA VAL A 66 2.56 9.20 -17.55
C VAL A 66 3.57 8.41 -18.37
N LYS A 67 3.12 7.57 -19.31
CA LYS A 67 4.02 6.85 -20.26
C LYS A 67 4.93 7.80 -21.01
N THR A 68 4.37 8.86 -21.59
CA THR A 68 5.14 9.85 -22.33
C THR A 68 6.13 10.58 -21.42
N TYR A 69 5.68 10.99 -20.24
CA TYR A 69 6.52 11.64 -19.25
C TYR A 69 7.67 10.74 -18.79
N PHE A 70 7.41 9.49 -18.47
CA PHE A 70 8.42 8.53 -18.01
C PHE A 70 9.44 8.22 -19.12
N ALA A 71 8.97 7.94 -20.32
CA ALA A 71 9.86 7.66 -21.45
C ALA A 71 10.82 8.84 -21.74
N SER A 72 10.31 10.08 -21.67
CA SER A 72 11.15 11.27 -21.87
C SER A 72 12.15 11.55 -20.73
N ASN A 73 12.01 10.86 -19.59
CA ASN A 73 12.89 10.98 -18.43
C ASN A 73 13.73 9.72 -18.18
N GLY A 74 13.91 8.86 -19.17
CA GLY A 74 14.82 7.72 -19.11
C GLY A 74 14.33 6.55 -18.26
N VAL A 75 13.03 6.48 -17.96
CA VAL A 75 12.44 5.34 -17.26
C VAL A 75 12.40 4.12 -18.19
N ASN A 76 12.86 2.98 -17.71
CA ASN A 76 12.77 1.70 -18.45
C ASN A 76 11.32 1.20 -18.43
N MET A 77 10.60 1.46 -19.54
CA MET A 77 9.18 1.14 -19.66
C MET A 77 8.86 -0.36 -19.67
N ASP A 78 9.83 -1.23 -19.93
CA ASP A 78 9.64 -2.69 -19.89
C ASP A 78 9.39 -3.18 -18.44
N ASN A 79 9.84 -2.42 -17.46
CA ASN A 79 9.65 -2.70 -16.03
C ASN A 79 8.54 -1.86 -15.39
N VAL A 80 7.74 -1.11 -16.18
CA VAL A 80 6.66 -0.27 -15.64
C VAL A 80 5.29 -0.85 -16.00
N GLY A 81 4.47 -1.06 -14.97
CA GLY A 81 3.06 -1.42 -15.13
C GLY A 81 2.14 -0.35 -14.55
N PHE A 82 1.00 -0.12 -15.19
CA PHE A 82 -0.01 0.84 -14.73
C PHE A 82 -1.22 0.11 -14.17
N TRP A 83 -1.63 0.52 -12.98
CA TRP A 83 -2.86 0.07 -12.34
C TRP A 83 -3.83 1.24 -12.25
N VAL A 84 -5.03 1.06 -12.80
CA VAL A 84 -6.09 2.07 -12.70
C VAL A 84 -6.77 1.90 -11.35
N VAL A 85 -6.35 2.73 -10.39
CA VAL A 85 -6.82 2.71 -9.01
C VAL A 85 -7.13 4.13 -8.59
N ASN A 86 -8.36 4.36 -8.13
CA ASN A 86 -8.74 5.66 -7.60
C ASN A 86 -8.03 5.91 -6.27
N HIS A 87 -7.37 7.05 -6.13
CA HIS A 87 -6.62 7.45 -4.94
C HIS A 87 -6.62 8.97 -4.81
N ASP A 88 -6.43 9.47 -3.59
CA ASP A 88 -6.43 10.90 -3.27
C ASP A 88 -5.02 11.48 -3.19
N SER A 89 -4.01 10.62 -2.99
CA SER A 89 -2.64 11.08 -2.77
C SER A 89 -1.57 10.06 -3.20
N TYR A 90 -0.32 10.52 -3.22
CA TYR A 90 0.86 9.69 -3.52
C TYR A 90 1.44 8.95 -2.31
N TRP A 91 0.78 8.98 -1.16
CA TRP A 91 1.28 8.38 0.08
C TRP A 91 1.04 6.87 0.14
N THR A 92 1.55 6.16 -0.88
CA THR A 92 1.41 4.70 -0.98
C THR A 92 2.04 3.95 0.20
N ARG A 93 2.98 4.54 0.91
CA ARG A 93 3.53 4.02 2.15
C ARG A 93 2.48 3.96 3.26
N ASP A 94 1.60 4.96 3.32
CA ASP A 94 0.66 5.12 4.42
C ASP A 94 -0.59 4.26 4.25
N TYR A 95 -1.13 4.14 3.04
CA TYR A 95 -2.33 3.37 2.74
C TYR A 95 -2.06 2.08 1.95
N GLY A 96 -0.80 1.84 1.58
CA GLY A 96 -0.42 0.72 0.73
C GLY A 96 -0.44 -0.64 1.44
N PRO A 97 -0.15 -1.73 0.71
CA PRO A 97 -0.29 -3.07 1.21
C PRO A 97 0.71 -3.40 2.33
N TRP A 98 0.20 -4.03 3.38
CA TRP A 98 0.97 -4.65 4.44
C TRP A 98 0.99 -6.14 4.25
N PHE A 99 2.13 -6.65 3.82
CA PHE A 99 2.26 -8.05 3.47
C PHE A 99 2.50 -8.93 4.69
N ILE A 100 1.85 -10.08 4.69
CA ILE A 100 2.07 -11.16 5.66
C ILE A 100 2.28 -12.47 4.92
N LEU A 101 2.95 -13.40 5.57
CA LEU A 101 2.91 -14.82 5.25
C LEU A 101 1.95 -15.48 6.23
N ASP A 102 0.90 -16.12 5.73
CA ASP A 102 -0.10 -16.78 6.56
C ASP A 102 0.28 -18.24 6.89
N GLY A 103 -0.54 -18.92 7.70
CA GLY A 103 -0.30 -20.29 8.12
C GLY A 103 -0.33 -21.33 7.01
N ASN A 104 -0.78 -20.98 5.82
CA ASN A 104 -0.73 -21.81 4.62
C ASN A 104 0.52 -21.55 3.76
N ASN A 105 1.44 -20.69 4.22
CA ASN A 105 2.57 -20.14 3.47
C ASN A 105 2.15 -19.35 2.21
N GLU A 106 0.99 -18.72 2.26
CA GLU A 106 0.52 -17.81 1.22
C GLU A 106 0.78 -16.36 1.61
N ILE A 107 1.17 -15.54 0.63
CA ILE A 107 1.31 -14.09 0.84
C ILE A 107 -0.08 -13.47 0.80
N GLY A 108 -0.45 -12.81 1.88
CA GLY A 108 -1.66 -12.03 2.00
C GLY A 108 -1.37 -10.58 2.35
N VAL A 109 -2.40 -9.76 2.36
CA VAL A 109 -2.33 -8.34 2.67
C VAL A 109 -3.28 -8.03 3.83
N VAL A 110 -2.76 -7.34 4.84
CA VAL A 110 -3.58 -6.77 5.91
C VAL A 110 -4.02 -5.37 5.51
N ASP A 111 -5.32 -5.15 5.60
CA ASP A 111 -5.99 -3.89 5.29
C ASP A 111 -6.62 -3.31 6.55
N PHE A 112 -6.23 -2.10 6.91
CA PHE A 112 -6.78 -1.34 8.04
C PHE A 112 -7.47 -0.07 7.53
N THR A 113 -8.26 0.58 8.37
CA THR A 113 -8.84 1.88 8.03
C THR A 113 -7.75 2.96 8.07
N TYR A 114 -7.55 3.64 6.97
CA TYR A 114 -6.54 4.69 6.85
C TYR A 114 -6.89 5.89 7.74
N ASN A 115 -5.94 6.38 8.52
CA ASN A 115 -6.15 7.45 9.50
C ASN A 115 -6.29 8.87 8.91
N ARG A 116 -6.72 8.98 7.66
CA ARG A 116 -6.98 10.25 6.96
C ARG A 116 -8.40 10.26 6.38
N PRO A 117 -9.40 10.63 7.18
CA PRO A 117 -10.82 10.60 6.75
C PRO A 117 -11.14 11.52 5.57
N SER A 118 -10.28 12.50 5.29
CA SER A 118 -10.39 13.37 4.12
C SER A 118 -9.88 12.73 2.82
N ARG A 119 -9.38 11.48 2.87
CA ARG A 119 -8.82 10.72 1.75
C ARG A 119 -9.49 9.34 1.62
N PRO A 120 -10.80 9.30 1.33
CA PRO A 120 -11.54 8.05 1.30
C PRO A 120 -11.12 7.12 0.15
N HIS A 121 -10.58 7.67 -0.95
CA HIS A 121 -10.11 6.85 -2.05
C HIS A 121 -8.76 6.19 -1.73
N ASP A 122 -7.90 6.83 -0.93
CA ASP A 122 -6.69 6.19 -0.42
C ASP A 122 -7.05 4.99 0.48
N ASP A 123 -8.04 5.14 1.36
CA ASP A 123 -8.53 4.05 2.22
C ASP A 123 -9.12 2.88 1.41
N ALA A 124 -9.79 3.17 0.30
CA ALA A 124 -10.39 2.17 -0.59
C ALA A 124 -9.40 1.60 -1.63
N ALA A 125 -8.24 2.21 -1.81
CA ALA A 125 -7.29 1.82 -2.86
C ALA A 125 -6.78 0.39 -2.68
N LEU A 126 -6.58 -0.04 -1.43
CA LEU A 126 -5.99 -1.34 -1.13
C LEU A 126 -6.88 -2.52 -1.58
N GLU A 127 -8.19 -2.38 -1.54
CA GLU A 127 -9.12 -3.39 -2.09
C GLU A 127 -8.88 -3.59 -3.60
N GLN A 128 -8.72 -2.50 -4.35
CA GLN A 128 -8.45 -2.55 -5.79
C GLN A 128 -7.06 -3.11 -6.08
N VAL A 129 -6.04 -2.68 -5.32
CA VAL A 129 -4.65 -3.16 -5.46
C VAL A 129 -4.56 -4.66 -5.19
N THR A 130 -5.14 -5.17 -4.12
CA THR A 130 -5.09 -6.59 -3.77
C THR A 130 -5.83 -7.45 -4.80
N SER A 131 -6.92 -6.95 -5.37
CA SER A 131 -7.62 -7.61 -6.48
C SER A 131 -6.73 -7.71 -7.73
N LEU A 132 -6.00 -6.63 -8.10
CA LEU A 132 -5.06 -6.63 -9.22
C LEU A 132 -3.86 -7.54 -9.00
N MET A 133 -3.45 -7.73 -7.74
CA MET A 133 -2.38 -8.65 -7.34
C MET A 133 -2.85 -10.11 -7.23
N ASN A 134 -4.15 -10.35 -7.25
CA ASN A 134 -4.78 -11.65 -6.97
C ASN A 134 -4.32 -12.24 -5.62
N MET A 135 -4.31 -11.40 -4.58
CA MET A 135 -3.89 -11.76 -3.22
C MET A 135 -5.05 -11.76 -2.24
N ASN A 136 -4.95 -12.61 -1.22
CA ASN A 136 -5.89 -12.59 -0.10
C ASN A 136 -5.77 -11.27 0.66
N ARG A 137 -6.93 -10.65 0.96
CA ARG A 137 -7.02 -9.43 1.76
C ARG A 137 -7.71 -9.74 3.09
N TYR A 138 -7.06 -9.37 4.17
CA TYR A 138 -7.53 -9.55 5.54
C TYR A 138 -7.76 -8.18 6.18
N GLU A 139 -9.02 -7.83 6.38
CA GLU A 139 -9.38 -6.57 7.01
C GLU A 139 -9.15 -6.63 8.51
N MET A 140 -8.46 -5.64 9.04
CA MET A 140 -8.18 -5.49 10.46
C MET A 140 -9.02 -4.35 11.05
N PRO A 141 -9.77 -4.59 12.16
CA PRO A 141 -10.65 -3.59 12.75
C PRO A 141 -9.85 -2.56 13.57
N MET A 142 -8.97 -1.83 12.91
CA MET A 142 -8.23 -0.74 13.52
C MET A 142 -7.99 0.41 12.55
N VAL A 143 -7.81 1.59 13.10
CA VAL A 143 -7.38 2.79 12.37
C VAL A 143 -5.86 2.87 12.44
N HIS A 144 -5.20 3.03 11.29
CA HIS A 144 -3.74 3.06 11.26
C HIS A 144 -3.20 3.81 10.04
N THR A 145 -1.88 3.94 10.00
CA THR A 145 -1.13 4.40 8.83
C THR A 145 0.17 3.63 8.74
N GLY A 146 0.51 3.21 7.54
CA GLY A 146 1.70 2.43 7.29
C GLY A 146 3.01 3.12 7.63
N GLY A 147 3.05 4.45 7.56
CA GLY A 147 4.20 5.23 8.00
C GLY A 147 4.49 5.13 9.50
N ASN A 148 3.54 4.61 10.29
CA ASN A 148 3.67 4.41 11.73
C ASN A 148 3.84 2.93 12.13
N TYR A 149 4.28 2.06 11.22
CA TYR A 149 4.45 0.64 11.48
C TYR A 149 5.78 0.14 10.90
N MET A 150 6.56 -0.55 11.72
CA MET A 150 7.82 -1.19 11.33
C MET A 150 7.87 -2.62 11.87
N VAL A 151 8.43 -3.54 11.11
CA VAL A 151 8.63 -4.93 11.51
C VAL A 151 10.04 -5.40 11.18
N ASP A 152 10.57 -6.30 12.01
CA ASP A 152 11.88 -6.91 11.79
C ASP A 152 11.81 -8.25 11.02
N GLY A 153 10.60 -8.75 10.73
CA GLY A 153 10.39 -10.05 10.08
C GLY A 153 10.68 -11.26 10.98
N TYR A 154 11.01 -11.04 12.25
CA TYR A 154 11.37 -12.07 13.22
C TYR A 154 10.44 -12.08 14.45
N GLY A 155 9.28 -11.43 14.33
CA GLY A 155 8.25 -11.42 15.37
C GLY A 155 8.22 -10.14 16.21
N THR A 156 9.03 -9.11 15.90
CA THR A 156 8.97 -7.80 16.55
C THR A 156 8.35 -6.78 15.64
N ALA A 157 7.38 -6.02 16.15
CA ALA A 157 6.81 -4.86 15.49
C ALA A 157 6.92 -3.63 16.39
N ALA A 158 7.06 -2.46 15.79
CA ALA A 158 7.12 -1.17 16.49
C ALA A 158 6.14 -0.17 15.86
N SER A 159 5.48 0.58 16.71
CA SER A 159 4.58 1.68 16.35
C SER A 159 4.66 2.76 17.42
N THR A 160 4.31 4.00 17.09
CA THR A 160 4.21 5.04 18.12
C THR A 160 2.91 4.93 18.90
N THR A 161 2.79 5.66 20.00
CA THR A 161 1.57 5.74 20.80
C THR A 161 0.36 6.32 20.05
N LEU A 162 0.55 6.87 18.85
CA LEU A 162 -0.52 7.32 17.97
C LEU A 162 -1.53 6.20 17.72
N MET A 163 -1.06 4.96 17.51
CA MET A 163 -1.91 3.80 17.33
C MET A 163 -2.91 3.62 18.49
N ILE A 164 -2.48 3.81 19.73
CA ILE A 164 -3.36 3.72 20.91
C ILE A 164 -4.34 4.89 20.95
N THR A 165 -3.88 6.08 20.59
CA THR A 165 -4.71 7.28 20.61
C THR A 165 -5.81 7.23 19.55
N GLU A 166 -5.52 6.66 18.39
CA GLU A 166 -6.46 6.52 17.27
C GLU A 166 -7.46 5.36 17.48
N ASN A 167 -7.15 4.40 18.36
CA ASN A 167 -7.98 3.23 18.65
C ASN A 167 -8.29 3.15 20.17
N PRO A 168 -9.02 4.13 20.74
CA PRO A 168 -9.38 4.08 22.15
C PRO A 168 -10.36 2.92 22.41
N ASN A 169 -10.18 2.21 23.52
CA ASN A 169 -11.08 1.16 24.02
C ASN A 169 -12.48 1.72 24.34
#